data_eed396ef0afd197e5b019d990fef4345
#
_entry.id   eed396ef0afd197e5b019d990fef4345
#
_cell.length_a   1.000
_cell.length_b   1.000
_cell.length_c   1.000
_cell.angle_alpha   90.00
_cell.angle_beta   90.00
_cell.angle_gamma   90.00
#
_symmetry.space_group_name_H-M   'P 1'
#
loop_
_entity.id
_entity.type
_entity.pdbx_description
1 polymer ?
#
loop_
_entity_poly.entity_id
_entity_poly.type
_entity_poly.pdbx_seq_one_letter_code
_entity_poly.pdbx_strand_id
1 'polypeptide(L)'
;MIIESIKIHNYKIFQNAEADHIPNMAVFLGKNGTGKTTFFDVFGFLHDCLEKNVNSALSKRGGYKEVISRGHNGEDISFVIKFRPSHNEPLITYELSIGLDENNRAVVKNEVVRLRRGEKGAPWIVLRFSCGVGVAAEGELKQYDDVRLAERKEQTLESPDILAIKGLGQFKDFVAISAFRKLVEDWYVSDFRIDAARERKEAEYGEHLSRTGENLSVVTKYIHENHPEIFQEIVKKMKQRVPGV
;
A
#
# COMPACT_ATOMS: atom_id res chain seq x y z
N MET A 1 1.74 1.90 11.82
CA MET A 1 0.46 2.11 11.10
C MET A 1 -0.45 0.92 11.36
N ILE A 2 -1.77 1.13 11.44
CA ILE A 2 -2.76 0.10 11.81
C ILE A 2 -3.82 0.07 10.71
N ILE A 3 -3.92 -1.04 10.00
CA ILE A 3 -4.96 -1.24 8.98
C ILE A 3 -6.20 -1.76 9.70
N GLU A 4 -7.32 -1.04 9.59
CA GLU A 4 -8.59 -1.42 10.22
C GLU A 4 -9.47 -2.26 9.30
N SER A 5 -9.55 -1.90 8.01
CA SER A 5 -10.30 -2.68 7.04
C SER A 5 -9.78 -2.54 5.62
N ILE A 6 -10.05 -3.56 4.82
CA ILE A 6 -9.74 -3.61 3.39
C ILE A 6 -10.97 -4.16 2.67
N LYS A 7 -11.44 -3.43 1.64
CA LYS A 7 -12.43 -3.92 0.69
C LYS A 7 -11.78 -4.02 -0.68
N ILE A 8 -12.03 -5.11 -1.36
CA ILE A 8 -11.49 -5.42 -2.68
C ILE A 8 -12.66 -5.77 -3.59
N HIS A 9 -12.77 -5.10 -4.72
CA HIS A 9 -13.77 -5.39 -5.72
C HIS A 9 -13.13 -5.62 -7.08
N ASN A 10 -13.55 -6.68 -7.75
CA ASN A 10 -13.10 -7.09 -9.08
C ASN A 10 -11.59 -7.22 -9.26
N TYR A 11 -10.88 -7.75 -8.28
CA TYR A 11 -9.43 -7.96 -8.36
C TYR A 11 -9.08 -9.44 -8.32
N LYS A 12 -8.57 -9.99 -9.43
CA LYS A 12 -8.17 -11.39 -9.60
C LYS A 12 -9.33 -12.33 -9.23
N ILE A 13 -9.19 -13.12 -8.16
CA ILE A 13 -10.24 -14.05 -7.71
C ILE A 13 -11.34 -13.39 -6.89
N PHE A 14 -11.14 -12.15 -6.45
CA PHE A 14 -12.08 -11.42 -5.60
C PHE A 14 -13.06 -10.60 -6.43
N GLN A 15 -14.29 -11.06 -6.55
CA GLN A 15 -15.39 -10.22 -7.03
C GLN A 15 -15.77 -9.18 -5.98
N ASN A 16 -15.98 -9.65 -4.74
CA ASN A 16 -16.16 -8.83 -3.55
C ASN A 16 -15.50 -9.53 -2.38
N ALA A 17 -14.54 -8.88 -1.76
CA ALA A 17 -13.92 -9.34 -0.53
C ALA A 17 -13.79 -8.18 0.46
N GLU A 18 -14.08 -8.46 1.70
CA GLU A 18 -13.96 -7.50 2.80
C GLU A 18 -13.30 -8.18 3.99
N ALA A 19 -12.29 -7.54 4.55
CA ALA A 19 -11.76 -7.83 5.87
C ALA A 19 -11.92 -6.58 6.72
N ASP A 20 -12.67 -6.70 7.81
CA ASP A 20 -12.96 -5.60 8.73
C ASP A 20 -12.44 -5.94 10.14
N HIS A 21 -12.22 -4.92 10.97
CA HIS A 21 -11.69 -5.07 12.34
C HIS A 21 -10.37 -5.87 12.36
N ILE A 22 -9.45 -5.57 11.44
CA ILE A 22 -8.16 -6.26 11.32
C ILE A 22 -7.32 -5.94 12.56
N PRO A 23 -6.94 -6.95 13.37
CA PRO A 23 -6.09 -6.73 14.54
C PRO A 23 -4.63 -6.46 14.12
N ASN A 24 -3.81 -5.95 15.05
CA ASN A 24 -2.38 -5.69 14.81
C ASN A 24 -1.61 -6.93 14.34
N MET A 25 -2.09 -8.11 14.69
CA MET A 25 -1.58 -9.38 14.21
C MET A 25 -2.75 -10.24 13.73
N ALA A 26 -2.75 -10.61 12.46
CA ALA A 26 -3.77 -11.45 11.83
C ALA A 26 -3.13 -12.65 11.14
N VAL A 27 -3.80 -13.80 11.19
CA VAL A 27 -3.38 -15.02 10.51
C VAL A 27 -4.44 -15.43 9.50
N PHE A 28 -4.07 -15.49 8.22
CA PHE A 28 -4.96 -15.90 7.14
C PHE A 28 -4.76 -17.38 6.83
N LEU A 29 -5.76 -18.20 7.14
CA LEU A 29 -5.75 -19.64 6.89
C LEU A 29 -6.70 -19.99 5.73
N GLY A 30 -6.35 -20.99 4.96
CA GLY A 30 -7.20 -21.46 3.85
C GLY A 30 -6.43 -22.37 2.90
N LYS A 31 -7.18 -23.12 2.06
CA LYS A 31 -6.62 -23.98 1.01
C LYS A 31 -5.83 -23.18 -0.02
N ASN A 32 -5.01 -23.85 -0.83
CA ASN A 32 -4.36 -23.21 -1.97
C ASN A 32 -5.42 -22.71 -2.97
N GLY A 33 -5.19 -21.55 -3.57
CA GLY A 33 -6.15 -20.94 -4.50
C GLY A 33 -7.27 -20.11 -3.86
N THR A 34 -7.38 -20.02 -2.51
CA THR A 34 -8.44 -19.23 -1.85
C THR A 34 -8.19 -17.72 -1.82
N GLY A 35 -7.08 -17.23 -2.42
CA GLY A 35 -6.80 -15.80 -2.53
C GLY A 35 -5.92 -15.20 -1.45
N LYS A 36 -5.34 -15.97 -0.54
CA LYS A 36 -4.46 -15.43 0.50
C LYS A 36 -3.37 -14.52 -0.09
N THR A 37 -2.64 -15.00 -1.08
CA THR A 37 -1.59 -14.23 -1.78
C THR A 37 -2.18 -13.04 -2.54
N THR A 38 -3.38 -13.19 -3.13
CA THR A 38 -4.07 -12.11 -3.83
C THR A 38 -4.46 -10.97 -2.89
N PHE A 39 -4.87 -11.31 -1.65
CA PHE A 39 -5.20 -10.30 -0.65
C PHE A 39 -4.00 -9.41 -0.31
N PHE A 40 -2.84 -10.00 -0.11
CA PHE A 40 -1.60 -9.28 0.16
C PHE A 40 -1.05 -8.58 -1.08
N ASP A 41 -1.30 -9.11 -2.29
CA ASP A 41 -0.87 -8.51 -3.56
C ASP A 41 -1.54 -7.15 -3.84
N VAL A 42 -2.64 -6.81 -3.18
CA VAL A 42 -3.24 -5.46 -3.27
C VAL A 42 -2.22 -4.38 -2.92
N PHE A 43 -1.49 -4.54 -1.83
CA PHE A 43 -0.44 -3.57 -1.46
C PHE A 43 0.75 -3.61 -2.40
N GLY A 44 1.14 -4.79 -2.89
CA GLY A 44 2.17 -4.92 -3.93
C GLY A 44 1.76 -4.24 -5.25
N PHE A 45 0.47 -4.32 -5.60
CA PHE A 45 -0.07 -3.60 -6.75
C PHE A 45 -0.04 -2.08 -6.56
N LEU A 46 -0.47 -1.59 -5.40
CA LEU A 46 -0.42 -0.17 -5.05
C LEU A 46 1.01 0.37 -5.02
N HIS A 47 1.95 -0.42 -4.47
CA HIS A 47 3.37 -0.08 -4.49
C HIS A 47 3.91 0.06 -5.92
N ASP A 48 3.61 -0.89 -6.80
CA ASP A 48 3.99 -0.81 -8.22
C ASP A 48 3.37 0.42 -8.92
N CYS A 49 2.12 0.81 -8.56
CA CYS A 49 1.50 2.03 -9.06
C CYS A 49 2.24 3.28 -8.58
N LEU A 50 2.72 3.31 -7.33
CA LEU A 50 3.52 4.41 -6.79
C LEU A 50 4.91 4.49 -7.45
N GLU A 51 5.55 3.34 -7.72
CA GLU A 51 6.83 3.33 -8.41
C GLU A 51 6.73 3.92 -9.82
N LYS A 52 5.73 3.50 -10.61
CA LYS A 52 5.55 3.92 -11.99
C LYS A 52 4.16 4.52 -12.22
N ASN A 53 3.20 3.69 -12.61
CA ASN A 53 1.79 4.04 -12.85
C ASN A 53 0.94 2.76 -12.88
N VAL A 54 -0.38 2.93 -13.01
CA VAL A 54 -1.36 1.83 -13.04
C VAL A 54 -1.12 0.87 -14.21
N ASN A 55 -0.83 1.39 -15.42
CA ASN A 55 -0.59 0.53 -16.58
C ASN A 55 0.65 -0.36 -16.40
N SER A 56 1.73 0.18 -15.80
CA SER A 56 2.92 -0.61 -15.48
C SER A 56 2.64 -1.69 -14.43
N ALA A 57 1.88 -1.35 -13.39
CA ALA A 57 1.51 -2.29 -12.33
C ALA A 57 0.62 -3.44 -12.85
N LEU A 58 -0.31 -3.12 -13.76
CA LEU A 58 -1.14 -4.12 -14.45
C LEU A 58 -0.30 -4.99 -15.38
N SER A 59 0.61 -4.40 -16.15
CA SER A 59 1.48 -5.14 -17.08
C SER A 59 2.37 -6.15 -16.38
N LYS A 60 2.91 -5.83 -15.19
CA LYS A 60 3.63 -6.80 -14.34
C LYS A 60 2.78 -8.03 -13.96
N ARG A 61 1.44 -7.93 -14.05
CA ARG A 61 0.46 -8.97 -13.70
C ARG A 61 -0.27 -9.58 -14.89
N GLY A 62 0.22 -9.36 -16.10
CA GLY A 62 -0.37 -9.87 -17.35
C GLY A 62 -1.39 -8.94 -18.02
N GLY A 63 -1.58 -7.72 -17.49
CA GLY A 63 -2.48 -6.72 -18.04
C GLY A 63 -3.87 -6.68 -17.39
N TYR A 64 -4.69 -5.69 -17.77
CA TYR A 64 -5.99 -5.44 -17.15
C TYR A 64 -6.91 -6.68 -17.15
N LYS A 65 -6.96 -7.41 -18.29
CA LYS A 65 -7.83 -8.59 -18.46
C LYS A 65 -7.47 -9.75 -17.54
N GLU A 66 -6.20 -9.89 -17.16
CA GLU A 66 -5.73 -10.93 -16.23
C GLU A 66 -5.90 -10.52 -14.76
N VAL A 67 -6.02 -9.21 -14.51
CA VAL A 67 -6.14 -8.67 -13.16
C VAL A 67 -7.59 -8.47 -12.75
N ILE A 68 -8.50 -8.14 -13.67
CA ILE A 68 -9.92 -8.03 -13.35
C ILE A 68 -10.53 -9.42 -13.08
N SER A 69 -11.53 -9.48 -12.21
CA SER A 69 -12.23 -10.73 -11.91
C SER A 69 -12.92 -11.29 -13.16
N ARG A 70 -12.85 -12.60 -13.33
CA ARG A 70 -13.45 -13.29 -14.49
C ARG A 70 -14.95 -13.02 -14.59
N GLY A 71 -15.40 -12.64 -15.77
CA GLY A 71 -16.81 -12.31 -16.04
C GLY A 71 -17.19 -10.84 -15.79
N HIS A 72 -16.27 -10.00 -15.28
CA HIS A 72 -16.51 -8.60 -14.93
C HIS A 72 -15.72 -7.61 -15.82
N ASN A 73 -15.43 -7.97 -17.05
CA ASN A 73 -14.56 -7.20 -17.98
C ASN A 73 -15.04 -5.76 -18.29
N GLY A 74 -16.28 -5.42 -17.99
CA GLY A 74 -16.84 -4.07 -18.20
C GLY A 74 -16.94 -3.23 -16.91
N GLU A 75 -16.48 -3.76 -15.78
CA GLU A 75 -16.53 -3.12 -14.48
C GLU A 75 -15.15 -2.62 -14.04
N ASP A 76 -15.12 -1.74 -13.04
CA ASP A 76 -13.88 -1.21 -12.49
C ASP A 76 -13.29 -2.16 -11.42
N ILE A 77 -11.96 -2.16 -11.33
CA ILE A 77 -11.25 -2.71 -10.18
C ILE A 77 -11.28 -1.65 -9.09
N SER A 78 -11.67 -1.97 -7.86
CA SER A 78 -11.62 -0.99 -6.79
C SER A 78 -11.10 -1.52 -5.46
N PHE A 79 -10.50 -0.61 -4.70
CA PHE A 79 -9.98 -0.84 -3.35
C PHE A 79 -10.47 0.24 -2.41
N VAL A 80 -10.85 -0.16 -1.20
CA VAL A 80 -11.08 0.77 -0.09
C VAL A 80 -10.27 0.29 1.11
N ILE A 81 -9.35 1.12 1.57
CA ILE A 81 -8.46 0.80 2.68
C ILE A 81 -8.66 1.82 3.78
N LYS A 82 -9.01 1.35 4.99
CA LYS A 82 -9.11 2.18 6.17
C LYS A 82 -7.96 1.88 7.11
N PHE A 83 -7.29 2.92 7.56
CA PHE A 83 -6.13 2.79 8.44
C PHE A 83 -5.95 3.99 9.35
N ARG A 84 -5.15 3.81 10.42
CA ARG A 84 -4.66 4.91 11.27
C ARG A 84 -3.14 4.92 11.26
N PRO A 85 -2.50 6.09 11.21
CA PRO A 85 -1.05 6.20 11.39
C PRO A 85 -0.59 5.67 12.76
N SER A 86 -1.41 5.91 13.81
CA SER A 86 -1.25 5.34 15.16
C SER A 86 -2.63 5.20 15.84
N HIS A 87 -2.70 4.54 17.00
CA HIS A 87 -3.96 4.34 17.75
C HIS A 87 -4.73 5.62 18.06
N ASN A 88 -4.02 6.74 18.26
CA ASN A 88 -4.61 8.02 18.67
C ASN A 88 -4.81 8.98 17.50
N GLU A 89 -4.49 8.56 16.28
CA GLU A 89 -4.63 9.37 15.08
C GLU A 89 -5.99 9.16 14.40
N PRO A 90 -6.47 10.16 13.65
CA PRO A 90 -7.71 10.06 12.90
C PRO A 90 -7.73 8.89 11.90
N LEU A 91 -8.93 8.36 11.64
CA LEU A 91 -9.13 7.34 10.62
C LEU A 91 -8.99 7.95 9.23
N ILE A 92 -8.12 7.37 8.43
CA ILE A 92 -7.92 7.71 7.02
C ILE A 92 -8.55 6.59 6.18
N THR A 93 -9.33 6.99 5.18
CA THR A 93 -9.88 6.08 4.18
C THR A 93 -9.32 6.45 2.82
N TYR A 94 -8.68 5.50 2.17
CA TYR A 94 -8.25 5.59 0.78
C TYR A 94 -9.17 4.77 -0.11
N GLU A 95 -9.66 5.40 -1.17
CA GLU A 95 -10.55 4.78 -2.17
C GLU A 95 -9.91 4.94 -3.54
N LEU A 96 -9.78 3.85 -4.28
CA LEU A 96 -9.24 3.81 -5.64
C LEU A 96 -10.16 3.01 -6.53
N SER A 97 -10.48 3.54 -7.72
CA SER A 97 -11.17 2.82 -8.78
C SER A 97 -10.37 2.96 -10.08
N ILE A 98 -10.13 1.83 -10.74
CA ILE A 98 -9.38 1.72 -11.98
C ILE A 98 -10.27 1.07 -13.02
N GLY A 99 -10.47 1.77 -14.14
CA GLY A 99 -11.24 1.25 -15.26
C GLY A 99 -10.53 1.50 -16.60
N LEU A 100 -11.21 1.22 -17.69
CA LEU A 100 -10.70 1.48 -19.04
C LEU A 100 -11.28 2.79 -19.61
N ASP A 101 -10.45 3.53 -20.33
CA ASP A 101 -10.90 4.64 -21.17
C ASP A 101 -11.50 4.13 -22.51
N GLU A 102 -11.92 5.06 -23.36
CA GLU A 102 -12.48 4.76 -24.69
C GLU A 102 -11.49 4.05 -25.62
N ASN A 103 -10.19 4.15 -25.34
CA ASN A 103 -9.10 3.52 -26.08
C ASN A 103 -8.63 2.19 -25.46
N ASN A 104 -9.39 1.65 -24.48
CA ASN A 104 -9.03 0.46 -23.70
C ASN A 104 -7.70 0.59 -22.92
N ARG A 105 -7.32 1.80 -22.51
CA ARG A 105 -6.18 2.03 -21.61
C ARG A 105 -6.67 2.13 -20.18
N ALA A 106 -5.94 1.53 -19.27
CA ALA A 106 -6.29 1.62 -17.86
C ALA A 106 -6.04 3.04 -17.33
N VAL A 107 -7.05 3.60 -16.68
CA VAL A 107 -7.01 4.93 -16.06
C VAL A 107 -7.56 4.89 -14.65
N VAL A 108 -7.13 5.84 -13.83
CA VAL A 108 -7.68 6.06 -12.49
C VAL A 108 -9.02 6.77 -12.63
N LYS A 109 -10.12 6.02 -12.55
CA LYS A 109 -11.47 6.59 -12.63
C LYS A 109 -11.80 7.47 -11.43
N ASN A 110 -11.34 7.04 -10.26
CA ASN A 110 -11.56 7.78 -9.02
C ASN A 110 -10.46 7.46 -8.00
N GLU A 111 -9.90 8.49 -7.39
CA GLU A 111 -8.95 8.39 -6.29
C GLU A 111 -9.36 9.38 -5.20
N VAL A 112 -9.68 8.89 -4.01
CA VAL A 112 -10.18 9.72 -2.90
C VAL A 112 -9.45 9.37 -1.61
N VAL A 113 -9.04 10.41 -0.88
CA VAL A 113 -8.61 10.28 0.52
C VAL A 113 -9.60 11.01 1.40
N ARG A 114 -10.10 10.31 2.42
CA ARG A 114 -10.99 10.88 3.43
C ARG A 114 -10.35 10.82 4.81
N LEU A 115 -10.58 11.84 5.60
CA LEU A 115 -10.10 11.95 6.98
C LEU A 115 -11.29 12.04 7.93
N ARG A 116 -11.34 11.18 8.96
CA ARG A 116 -12.38 11.19 10.00
C ARG A 116 -11.78 11.48 11.36
N ARG A 117 -12.04 12.66 11.91
CA ARG A 117 -11.48 13.12 13.20
C ARG A 117 -12.15 12.52 14.43
N GLY A 118 -13.41 12.17 14.37
CA GLY A 118 -14.17 11.69 15.52
C GLY A 118 -15.18 10.62 15.13
N GLU A 119 -15.97 10.17 16.12
CA GLU A 119 -17.00 9.16 15.90
C GLU A 119 -18.24 9.70 15.15
N LYS A 120 -18.51 11.00 15.28
CA LYS A 120 -19.69 11.66 14.70
C LYS A 120 -19.30 12.58 13.55
N GLY A 121 -20.18 12.67 12.55
CA GLY A 121 -20.00 13.53 11.37
C GLY A 121 -19.49 12.79 10.13
N ALA A 122 -19.65 13.41 8.96
CA ALA A 122 -19.13 12.89 7.70
C ALA A 122 -17.61 13.06 7.63
N PRO A 123 -16.89 12.09 7.06
CA PRO A 123 -15.44 12.24 6.83
C PRO A 123 -15.15 13.39 5.85
N TRP A 124 -14.09 14.12 6.08
CA TRP A 124 -13.64 15.18 5.19
C TRP A 124 -12.90 14.58 4.01
N ILE A 125 -13.18 15.07 2.81
CA ILE A 125 -12.44 14.69 1.61
C ILE A 125 -11.22 15.61 1.54
N VAL A 126 -10.02 15.02 1.61
CA VAL A 126 -8.75 15.75 1.54
C VAL A 126 -8.04 15.57 0.20
N LEU A 127 -8.48 14.60 -0.60
CA LEU A 127 -8.06 14.41 -1.98
C LEU A 127 -9.23 13.82 -2.79
N ARG A 128 -9.45 14.36 -3.99
CA ARG A 128 -10.34 13.77 -5.00
C ARG A 128 -9.77 14.04 -6.38
N PHE A 129 -9.44 12.97 -7.08
CA PHE A 129 -9.01 13.00 -8.47
C PHE A 129 -9.83 12.02 -9.29
N SER A 130 -10.07 12.38 -10.56
CA SER A 130 -10.72 11.51 -11.55
C SER A 130 -10.03 11.72 -12.89
N CYS A 131 -9.61 10.64 -13.53
CA CYS A 131 -8.94 10.66 -14.83
C CYS A 131 -7.78 11.68 -14.90
N GLY A 132 -7.00 11.78 -13.84
CA GLY A 132 -5.84 12.67 -13.77
C GLY A 132 -6.13 14.13 -13.41
N VAL A 133 -7.40 14.50 -13.17
CA VAL A 133 -7.79 15.87 -12.80
C VAL A 133 -8.47 15.87 -11.44
N GLY A 134 -8.14 16.84 -10.59
CA GLY A 134 -8.76 16.90 -9.28
C GLY A 134 -8.19 17.96 -8.34
N VAL A 135 -8.51 17.81 -7.07
CA VAL A 135 -8.14 18.77 -6.02
C VAL A 135 -7.65 18.04 -4.78
N ALA A 136 -6.75 18.69 -4.05
CA ALA A 136 -6.25 18.20 -2.77
C ALA A 136 -6.20 19.32 -1.74
N ALA A 137 -6.40 18.97 -0.48
CA ALA A 137 -6.32 19.87 0.66
C ALA A 137 -5.05 19.63 1.47
N GLU A 138 -4.31 20.68 1.71
CA GLU A 138 -3.20 20.73 2.66
C GLU A 138 -3.73 20.79 4.09
N GLY A 139 -2.95 20.31 5.05
CA GLY A 139 -3.24 20.45 6.46
C GLY A 139 -2.80 19.27 7.34
N GLU A 140 -2.73 19.51 8.64
CA GLU A 140 -2.38 18.52 9.64
C GLU A 140 -3.58 17.63 10.02
N LEU A 141 -3.32 16.36 10.41
CA LEU A 141 -4.38 15.39 10.74
C LEU A 141 -5.34 15.86 11.85
N LYS A 142 -4.86 16.69 12.77
CA LYS A 142 -5.65 17.18 13.92
C LYS A 142 -6.20 18.60 13.74
N GLN A 143 -5.73 19.34 12.72
CA GLN A 143 -6.01 20.77 12.52
C GLN A 143 -6.57 21.10 11.13
N TYR A 144 -7.20 20.14 10.45
CA TYR A 144 -7.96 20.49 9.26
C TYR A 144 -9.13 21.38 9.68
N ASP A 145 -9.02 22.66 9.40
CA ASP A 145 -10.15 23.58 9.42
C ASP A 145 -11.10 23.22 8.29
N ASP A 146 -12.33 23.74 8.35
CA ASP A 146 -13.44 23.42 7.43
C ASP A 146 -13.06 23.82 5.98
N VAL A 147 -12.17 23.05 5.40
CA VAL A 147 -11.62 23.32 4.08
C VAL A 147 -12.59 22.81 3.05
N ARG A 148 -13.35 23.72 2.46
CA ARG A 148 -14.18 23.42 1.30
C ARG A 148 -13.27 23.04 0.13
N LEU A 149 -13.19 21.76 -0.17
CA LEU A 149 -12.38 21.22 -1.27
C LEU A 149 -12.72 21.91 -2.61
N ALA A 150 -13.98 22.34 -2.77
CA ALA A 150 -14.47 23.05 -3.94
C ALA A 150 -13.83 24.45 -4.16
N GLU A 151 -13.21 25.04 -3.14
CA GLU A 151 -12.53 26.36 -3.24
C GLU A 151 -11.05 26.21 -3.62
N ARG A 152 -10.55 24.98 -3.75
CA ARG A 152 -9.15 24.69 -4.10
C ARG A 152 -8.94 24.72 -5.60
N LYS A 153 -7.75 25.16 -6.00
CA LYS A 153 -7.34 25.16 -7.40
C LYS A 153 -7.27 23.72 -7.92
N GLU A 154 -7.96 23.47 -9.02
CA GLU A 154 -7.87 22.20 -9.74
C GLU A 154 -6.45 21.98 -10.24
N GLN A 155 -5.99 20.75 -10.12
CA GLN A 155 -4.67 20.27 -10.56
C GLN A 155 -4.85 19.18 -11.59
N THR A 156 -3.95 19.12 -12.56
CA THR A 156 -3.92 18.09 -13.61
C THR A 156 -2.61 17.34 -13.51
N LEU A 157 -2.70 16.01 -13.44
CA LEU A 157 -1.56 15.11 -13.50
C LEU A 157 -1.09 14.95 -14.95
N GLU A 158 0.15 14.56 -15.13
CA GLU A 158 0.75 14.33 -16.46
C GLU A 158 -0.01 13.26 -17.27
N SER A 159 -0.57 12.26 -16.59
CA SER A 159 -1.32 11.17 -17.23
C SER A 159 -2.44 10.66 -16.31
N PRO A 160 -3.60 10.22 -16.88
CA PRO A 160 -4.74 9.72 -16.11
C PRO A 160 -4.51 8.36 -15.45
N ASP A 161 -3.39 7.69 -15.71
CA ASP A 161 -2.99 6.42 -15.08
C ASP A 161 -1.99 6.60 -13.93
N ILE A 162 -1.68 7.84 -13.55
CA ILE A 162 -0.84 8.17 -12.40
C ILE A 162 -1.73 8.38 -11.18
N LEU A 163 -1.33 7.81 -10.03
CA LEU A 163 -1.98 8.08 -8.75
C LEU A 163 -1.60 9.48 -8.24
N ALA A 164 -2.59 10.28 -7.83
CA ALA A 164 -2.34 11.61 -7.26
C ALA A 164 -1.53 11.54 -5.97
N ILE A 165 -1.72 10.50 -5.15
CA ILE A 165 -0.91 10.26 -3.94
C ILE A 165 0.59 10.09 -4.24
N LYS A 166 0.96 9.69 -5.45
CA LYS A 166 2.38 9.55 -5.85
C LYS A 166 3.11 10.89 -5.82
N GLY A 167 2.52 11.92 -6.39
CA GLY A 167 3.08 13.28 -6.42
C GLY A 167 2.86 14.02 -5.10
N LEU A 168 1.59 14.18 -4.73
CA LEU A 168 1.19 14.99 -3.57
C LEU A 168 1.66 14.41 -2.24
N GLY A 169 1.74 13.08 -2.11
CA GLY A 169 2.25 12.42 -0.91
C GLY A 169 3.75 12.63 -0.63
N GLN A 170 4.48 13.34 -1.49
CA GLN A 170 5.88 13.73 -1.23
C GLN A 170 5.99 15.02 -0.44
N PHE A 171 4.94 15.82 -0.39
CA PHE A 171 4.95 17.10 0.31
C PHE A 171 4.44 16.93 1.74
N LYS A 172 5.11 17.58 2.70
CA LYS A 172 4.79 17.52 4.13
C LYS A 172 3.42 18.10 4.45
N ASP A 173 2.95 19.05 3.64
CA ASP A 173 1.68 19.74 3.85
C ASP A 173 0.45 18.85 3.59
N PHE A 174 0.61 17.73 2.88
CA PHE A 174 -0.44 16.77 2.60
C PHE A 174 -0.37 15.56 3.56
N VAL A 175 -0.51 15.78 4.85
CA VAL A 175 -0.21 14.78 5.90
C VAL A 175 -1.01 13.48 5.76
N ALA A 176 -2.33 13.55 5.48
CA ALA A 176 -3.15 12.34 5.30
C ALA A 176 -2.75 11.55 4.03
N ILE A 177 -2.40 12.27 2.97
CA ILE A 177 -1.97 11.68 1.68
C ILE A 177 -0.60 11.03 1.85
N SER A 178 0.34 11.74 2.49
CA SER A 178 1.69 11.23 2.81
C SER A 178 1.63 10.02 3.73
N ALA A 179 0.69 9.98 4.68
CA ALA A 179 0.52 8.84 5.58
C ALA A 179 0.08 7.58 4.81
N PHE A 180 -0.85 7.70 3.85
CA PHE A 180 -1.24 6.54 3.02
C PHE A 180 -0.10 6.11 2.09
N ARG A 181 0.56 7.06 1.43
CA ARG A 181 1.72 6.75 0.59
C ARG A 181 2.77 5.97 1.39
N LYS A 182 3.10 6.44 2.59
CA LYS A 182 4.05 5.76 3.48
C LYS A 182 3.58 4.37 3.88
N LEU A 183 2.26 4.18 4.15
CA LEU A 183 1.70 2.85 4.43
C LEU A 183 2.01 1.86 3.30
N VAL A 184 1.87 2.31 2.04
CA VAL A 184 2.10 1.46 0.87
C VAL A 184 3.61 1.24 0.62
N GLU A 185 4.44 2.28 0.79
CA GLU A 185 5.90 2.18 0.64
C GLU A 185 6.55 1.29 1.72
N ASP A 186 6.08 1.39 2.97
CA ASP A 186 6.56 0.58 4.09
C ASP A 186 5.98 -0.85 4.06
N TRP A 187 5.06 -1.16 3.14
CA TRP A 187 4.47 -2.49 3.02
C TRP A 187 5.49 -3.49 2.52
N TYR A 188 5.75 -4.48 3.33
CA TYR A 188 6.72 -5.52 3.02
C TYR A 188 6.09 -6.91 3.06
N VAL A 189 6.31 -7.69 2.01
CA VAL A 189 5.92 -9.10 1.94
C VAL A 189 7.18 -9.96 2.01
N SER A 190 7.31 -10.75 3.08
CA SER A 190 8.39 -11.72 3.22
C SER A 190 7.94 -13.09 2.74
N ASP A 191 8.67 -13.67 1.81
CA ASP A 191 8.56 -15.05 1.35
C ASP A 191 9.97 -15.67 1.48
N PHE A 192 10.42 -15.81 2.72
CA PHE A 192 11.79 -16.20 3.03
C PHE A 192 12.09 -17.60 2.51
N ARG A 193 13.08 -17.73 1.67
CA ARG A 193 13.52 -18.98 1.07
C ARG A 193 14.94 -19.31 1.51
N ILE A 194 15.07 -20.44 2.22
CA ILE A 194 16.37 -20.86 2.78
C ILE A 194 17.44 -20.98 1.68
N ASP A 195 17.06 -21.47 0.51
CA ASP A 195 18.00 -21.64 -0.62
C ASP A 195 18.52 -20.27 -1.12
N ALA A 196 17.62 -19.29 -1.27
CA ALA A 196 17.98 -17.94 -1.68
C ALA A 196 18.88 -17.24 -0.63
N ALA A 197 18.60 -17.44 0.66
CA ALA A 197 19.38 -16.86 1.75
C ALA A 197 20.82 -17.42 1.87
N ARG A 198 21.09 -18.58 1.25
CA ARG A 198 22.43 -19.21 1.23
C ARG A 198 23.30 -18.74 0.05
N GLU A 199 22.72 -18.09 -0.94
CA GLU A 199 23.49 -17.58 -2.07
C GLU A 199 24.43 -16.47 -1.62
N ARG A 200 25.69 -16.53 -2.11
CA ARG A 200 26.66 -15.46 -1.90
C ARG A 200 26.37 -14.36 -2.89
N LYS A 201 25.93 -13.20 -2.40
CA LYS A 201 25.86 -11.97 -3.18
C LYS A 201 27.03 -11.05 -2.83
N GLU A 202 27.53 -10.35 -3.82
CA GLU A 202 28.47 -9.24 -3.59
C GLU A 202 27.79 -8.19 -2.71
N ALA A 203 28.57 -7.58 -1.82
CA ALA A 203 28.04 -6.69 -0.77
C ALA A 203 27.53 -5.37 -1.37
N GLU A 204 26.29 -5.37 -1.82
CA GLU A 204 25.55 -4.14 -2.03
C GLU A 204 25.04 -3.62 -0.68
N TYR A 205 24.85 -2.29 -0.59
CA TYR A 205 24.29 -1.68 0.61
C TYR A 205 22.81 -2.09 0.75
N GLY A 206 22.38 -2.55 1.92
CA GLY A 206 21.01 -2.97 2.16
C GLY A 206 20.61 -2.86 3.63
N GLU A 207 19.67 -1.96 3.93
CA GLU A 207 19.08 -1.76 5.27
C GLU A 207 17.94 -2.75 5.55
N HIS A 208 17.27 -3.23 4.51
CA HIS A 208 16.09 -4.08 4.61
C HIS A 208 16.30 -5.42 3.91
N LEU A 209 15.71 -6.47 4.48
CA LEU A 209 15.72 -7.79 3.86
C LEU A 209 14.96 -7.76 2.53
N SER A 210 15.49 -8.42 1.51
CA SER A 210 14.73 -8.68 0.29
C SER A 210 13.58 -9.67 0.56
N ARG A 211 12.59 -9.70 -0.30
CA ARG A 211 11.41 -10.56 -0.17
C ARG A 211 11.77 -12.03 0.10
N THR A 212 12.77 -12.54 -0.58
CA THR A 212 13.22 -13.94 -0.49
C THR A 212 14.31 -14.17 0.55
N GLY A 213 14.85 -13.10 1.15
CA GLY A 213 15.96 -13.16 2.10
C GLY A 213 17.32 -13.37 1.47
N GLU A 214 17.46 -13.24 0.15
CA GLU A 214 18.72 -13.46 -0.58
C GLU A 214 19.85 -12.49 -0.19
N ASN A 215 19.50 -11.33 0.37
CA ASN A 215 20.46 -10.34 0.89
C ASN A 215 20.67 -10.43 2.42
N LEU A 216 20.32 -11.56 3.05
CA LEU A 216 20.40 -11.73 4.51
C LEU A 216 21.80 -11.41 5.05
N SER A 217 22.85 -11.84 4.36
CA SER A 217 24.25 -11.59 4.77
C SER A 217 24.59 -10.09 4.77
N VAL A 218 24.09 -9.35 3.77
CA VAL A 218 24.32 -7.91 3.62
C VAL A 218 23.63 -7.14 4.74
N VAL A 219 22.34 -7.43 4.98
CA VAL A 219 21.54 -6.80 6.05
C VAL A 219 22.10 -7.17 7.42
N THR A 220 22.53 -8.41 7.63
CA THR A 220 23.16 -8.85 8.88
C THR A 220 24.44 -8.06 9.16
N LYS A 221 25.29 -7.86 8.13
CA LYS A 221 26.49 -7.03 8.23
C LYS A 221 26.13 -5.58 8.57
N TYR A 222 25.15 -4.99 7.85
CA TYR A 222 24.69 -3.63 8.12
C TYR A 222 24.23 -3.45 9.57
N ILE A 223 23.39 -4.37 10.08
CA ILE A 223 22.90 -4.31 11.47
C ILE A 223 24.07 -4.45 12.46
N HIS A 224 25.02 -5.34 12.19
CA HIS A 224 26.18 -5.54 13.04
C HIS A 224 27.05 -4.28 13.14
N GLU A 225 27.27 -3.59 12.01
CA GLU A 225 28.13 -2.41 11.92
C GLU A 225 27.45 -1.13 12.44
N ASN A 226 26.16 -0.96 12.18
CA ASN A 226 25.45 0.29 12.45
C ASN A 226 24.50 0.21 13.66
N HIS A 227 24.07 -0.99 14.07
CA HIS A 227 23.13 -1.22 15.16
C HIS A 227 23.53 -2.41 16.05
N PRO A 228 24.72 -2.35 16.68
CA PRO A 228 25.28 -3.48 17.43
C PRO A 228 24.38 -3.97 18.57
N GLU A 229 23.61 -3.08 19.20
CA GLU A 229 22.67 -3.45 20.25
C GLU A 229 21.55 -4.34 19.73
N ILE A 230 20.98 -3.99 18.56
CA ILE A 230 19.94 -4.79 17.88
C ILE A 230 20.52 -6.14 17.49
N PHE A 231 21.74 -6.16 16.96
CA PHE A 231 22.41 -7.41 16.59
C PHE A 231 22.57 -8.35 17.79
N GLN A 232 23.02 -7.84 18.96
CA GLN A 232 23.17 -8.64 20.16
C GLN A 232 21.83 -9.18 20.67
N GLU A 233 20.76 -8.39 20.58
CA GLU A 233 19.42 -8.85 20.94
C GLU A 233 18.93 -9.98 20.02
N ILE A 234 19.17 -9.87 18.71
CA ILE A 234 18.85 -10.91 17.74
C ILE A 234 19.59 -12.20 18.09
N VAL A 235 20.91 -12.14 18.30
CA VAL A 235 21.74 -13.30 18.67
C VAL A 235 21.25 -13.93 19.98
N LYS A 236 20.94 -13.13 21.00
CA LYS A 236 20.38 -13.60 22.27
C LYS A 236 19.06 -14.35 22.07
N LYS A 237 18.15 -13.80 21.28
CA LYS A 237 16.86 -14.46 20.97
C LYS A 237 17.06 -15.75 20.16
N MET A 238 18.01 -15.78 19.24
CA MET A 238 18.35 -17.00 18.50
C MET A 238 18.85 -18.10 19.42
N LYS A 239 19.80 -17.79 20.31
CA LYS A 239 20.32 -18.78 21.31
C LYS A 239 19.24 -19.34 22.22
N GLN A 240 18.23 -18.55 22.55
CA GLN A 240 17.08 -19.00 23.37
C GLN A 240 16.14 -19.93 22.62
N ARG A 241 16.04 -19.81 21.31
CA ARG A 241 15.03 -20.53 20.49
C ARG A 241 15.61 -21.71 19.72
N VAL A 242 16.91 -21.67 19.42
CA VAL A 242 17.59 -22.69 18.62
C VAL A 242 18.70 -23.31 19.48
N PRO A 243 18.52 -24.54 19.98
CA PRO A 243 19.58 -25.22 20.74
C PRO A 243 20.82 -25.44 19.88
N GLY A 244 21.99 -25.06 20.38
CA GLY A 244 23.29 -25.28 19.70
C GLY A 244 23.78 -24.10 18.83
N VAL A 245 23.13 -22.93 18.88
CA VAL A 245 23.61 -21.70 18.27
C VAL A 245 24.30 -20.80 19.29
#